data_362e0ffc63cb4f7eda60cdbbccb88f57
#
_entry.id   362e0ffc63cb4f7eda60cdbbccb88f57
#
_cell.length_a   1.000
_cell.length_b   1.000
_cell.length_c   1.000
_cell.angle_alpha   90.00
_cell.angle_beta   90.00
_cell.angle_gamma   90.00
#
_symmetry.space_group_name_H-M   'P 1'
#
loop_
_entity.id
_entity.type
_entity.pdbx_description
1 polymer ?
#
loop_
_entity_poly.entity_id
_entity_poly.type
_entity_poly.pdbx_seq_one_letter_code
_entity_poly.pdbx_strand_id
1 'polypeptide(L)'
;SYNVKTAVTTGEGRNWTKSADDGVALTGKLELMPFGSFKKDGTNFEGDVAREEKPRLLLSGAFHQNNLARRTQGQLGSDLFEQKTMKSVLLDAMFKYNGWAFMSSYMSRSAKDPIAFNPDDITEFNYVPVGSGMDYQLSYVFPTNYEIIGRFSTQKMHEDIQALTPNSKQYSLGVTKYLWEHAFKLQGEVTL
;
A
#
# COMPACT_ATOMS: atom_id res chain seq x y z
N SER A 1 7.17 20.30 8.17
CA SER A 1 5.76 20.46 7.74
C SER A 1 4.94 19.22 8.06
N TYR A 2 3.65 19.35 8.11
CA TYR A 2 2.71 18.24 8.32
C TYR A 2 1.48 18.41 7.41
N ASN A 3 0.79 17.29 7.16
CA ASN A 3 -0.44 17.26 6.38
C ASN A 3 -1.40 16.25 7.02
N VAL A 4 -2.67 16.63 7.16
CA VAL A 4 -3.74 15.78 7.70
C VAL A 4 -4.82 15.65 6.63
N LYS A 5 -5.21 14.41 6.35
CA LYS A 5 -6.27 14.09 5.39
C LYS A 5 -7.30 13.21 6.05
N THR A 6 -8.57 13.51 5.83
CA THR A 6 -9.69 12.68 6.29
C THR A 6 -10.68 12.50 5.15
N ALA A 7 -11.32 11.35 5.09
CA ALA A 7 -12.35 11.06 4.12
C ALA A 7 -13.46 10.19 4.72
N VAL A 8 -14.69 10.45 4.31
CA VAL A 8 -15.87 9.62 4.55
C VAL A 8 -16.42 9.24 3.19
N THR A 9 -16.61 7.95 2.94
CA THR A 9 -17.10 7.43 1.65
C THR A 9 -18.09 6.31 1.89
N THR A 10 -18.80 5.86 0.84
CA THR A 10 -19.66 4.68 0.92
C THR A 10 -18.89 3.36 1.13
N GLY A 11 -17.58 3.35 0.89
CA GLY A 11 -16.76 2.15 1.04
C GLY A 11 -16.82 1.15 -0.12
N GLU A 12 -17.77 1.30 -1.04
CA GLU A 12 -18.04 0.37 -2.15
C GLU A 12 -17.36 0.79 -3.47
N GLY A 13 -16.73 1.96 -3.49
CA GLY A 13 -16.03 2.47 -4.66
C GLY A 13 -16.96 2.95 -5.77
N ARG A 14 -16.44 2.89 -7.01
CA ARG A 14 -17.09 3.46 -8.19
C ARG A 14 -18.33 2.69 -8.66
N ASN A 15 -18.40 1.42 -8.36
CA ASN A 15 -19.44 0.49 -8.83
C ASN A 15 -20.49 0.21 -7.75
N TRP A 16 -20.84 1.22 -7.00
CA TRP A 16 -21.97 1.14 -6.07
C TRP A 16 -23.28 0.98 -6.85
N THR A 17 -23.90 -0.18 -6.73
CA THR A 17 -25.03 -0.57 -7.60
C THR A 17 -26.28 -1.03 -6.85
N LYS A 18 -26.22 -1.16 -5.51
CA LYS A 18 -27.32 -1.66 -4.71
C LYS A 18 -27.69 -0.69 -3.61
N SER A 19 -28.97 -0.34 -3.52
CA SER A 19 -29.55 0.55 -2.49
C SER A 19 -29.45 -0.01 -1.06
N ALA A 20 -29.10 -1.29 -0.90
CA ALA A 20 -28.91 -1.94 0.40
C ALA A 20 -27.47 -1.85 0.95
N ASP A 21 -26.60 -1.07 0.31
CA ASP A 21 -25.23 -0.88 0.77
C ASP A 21 -25.19 0.23 1.81
N ASP A 22 -25.43 -0.13 3.08
CA ASP A 22 -25.46 0.79 4.23
C ASP A 22 -24.06 1.04 4.82
N GLY A 23 -23.01 0.52 4.17
CA GLY A 23 -21.64 0.64 4.62
C GLY A 23 -21.08 2.05 4.49
N VAL A 24 -20.27 2.46 5.47
CA VAL A 24 -19.52 3.71 5.45
C VAL A 24 -18.06 3.43 5.72
N ALA A 25 -17.18 3.96 4.89
CA ALA A 25 -15.76 3.91 5.10
C ALA A 25 -15.23 5.24 5.63
N LEU A 26 -14.39 5.14 6.66
CA LEU A 26 -13.70 6.25 7.30
C LEU A 26 -12.20 6.09 7.05
N THR A 27 -11.54 7.16 6.63
CA THR A 27 -10.10 7.20 6.44
C THR A 27 -9.51 8.43 7.12
N GLY A 28 -8.41 8.22 7.85
CA GLY A 28 -7.58 9.29 8.39
C GLY A 28 -6.12 9.06 8.03
N LYS A 29 -5.38 10.09 7.60
CA LYS A 29 -3.95 10.04 7.30
C LYS A 29 -3.24 11.26 7.88
N LEU A 30 -2.09 11.01 8.51
CA LEU A 30 -1.14 12.03 8.96
C LEU A 30 0.18 11.84 8.21
N GLU A 31 0.73 12.94 7.69
CA GLU A 31 2.05 12.98 7.06
C GLU A 31 2.91 14.02 7.79
N LEU A 32 4.15 13.65 8.10
CA LEU A 32 5.12 14.50 8.79
C LEU A 32 6.41 14.58 7.97
N MET A 33 6.91 15.78 7.73
CA MET A 33 8.18 16.04 7.07
C MET A 33 9.06 16.89 8.00
N PRO A 34 9.76 16.26 8.96
CA PRO A 34 10.52 16.98 9.99
C PRO A 34 11.67 17.80 9.42
N PHE A 35 12.28 17.37 8.30
CA PHE A 35 13.39 18.05 7.65
C PHE A 35 12.98 18.94 6.47
N GLY A 36 11.69 19.31 6.40
CA GLY A 36 11.13 20.14 5.33
C GLY A 36 10.68 19.32 4.11
N SER A 37 10.11 20.02 3.14
CA SER A 37 9.53 19.42 1.93
C SER A 37 10.61 18.93 0.98
N PHE A 38 10.28 17.91 0.18
CA PHE A 38 11.12 17.40 -0.90
C PHE A 38 11.11 18.35 -2.11
N LYS A 39 12.20 18.38 -2.87
CA LYS A 39 12.29 19.11 -4.16
C LYS A 39 11.40 18.42 -5.21
N LYS A 40 10.87 19.19 -6.14
CA LYS A 40 10.14 18.71 -7.34
C LYS A 40 9.09 17.62 -7.00
N ASP A 41 8.28 17.84 -5.97
CA ASP A 41 7.26 16.89 -5.51
C ASP A 41 7.79 15.47 -5.25
N GLY A 42 9.01 15.39 -4.73
CA GLY A 42 9.75 14.15 -4.52
C GLY A 42 9.07 13.11 -3.63
N THR A 43 7.99 13.47 -2.92
CA THR A 43 7.14 12.53 -2.18
C THR A 43 6.31 11.61 -3.08
N ASN A 44 6.13 11.98 -4.36
CA ASN A 44 5.36 11.22 -5.34
C ASN A 44 6.21 10.22 -6.13
N PHE A 45 7.53 10.21 -5.91
CA PHE A 45 8.46 9.41 -6.69
C PHE A 45 9.38 8.61 -5.77
N GLU A 46 9.80 7.43 -6.24
CA GLU A 46 10.62 6.50 -5.45
C GLU A 46 12.09 6.95 -5.42
N GLY A 47 12.73 7.10 -6.58
CA GLY A 47 14.13 7.49 -6.68
C GLY A 47 14.41 8.95 -6.36
N ASP A 48 15.63 9.27 -5.90
CA ASP A 48 16.08 10.64 -5.64
C ASP A 48 16.73 11.26 -6.88
N VAL A 49 15.96 11.40 -7.98
CA VAL A 49 16.41 12.01 -9.23
C VAL A 49 16.75 13.51 -9.05
N ALA A 50 16.03 14.19 -8.15
CA ALA A 50 16.27 15.59 -7.82
C ALA A 50 17.56 15.81 -7.00
N ARG A 51 18.18 14.72 -6.51
CA ARG A 51 19.39 14.70 -5.67
C ARG A 51 19.31 15.72 -4.53
N GLU A 52 18.48 15.37 -3.54
CA GLU A 52 18.28 16.22 -2.36
C GLU A 52 19.63 16.56 -1.70
N GLU A 53 19.99 17.83 -1.65
CA GLU A 53 21.25 18.31 -1.05
C GLU A 53 21.28 18.22 0.47
N LYS A 54 20.11 18.13 1.09
CA LYS A 54 19.93 17.93 2.54
C LYS A 54 19.06 16.70 2.76
N PRO A 55 19.30 15.94 3.82
CA PRO A 55 18.43 14.83 4.18
C PRO A 55 16.96 15.25 4.22
N ARG A 56 16.08 14.44 3.60
CA ARG A 56 14.63 14.61 3.64
C ARG A 56 14.01 13.35 4.18
N LEU A 57 13.00 13.52 5.02
CA LEU A 57 12.27 12.41 5.64
C LEU A 57 10.78 12.71 5.58
N LEU A 58 10.01 11.76 5.07
CA LEU A 58 8.57 11.67 5.19
C LEU A 58 8.25 10.49 6.11
N LEU A 59 7.42 10.72 7.10
CA LEU A 59 6.76 9.68 7.90
C LEU A 59 5.27 9.84 7.71
N SER A 60 4.57 8.75 7.42
CA SER A 60 3.11 8.79 7.34
C SER A 60 2.47 7.62 8.07
N GLY A 61 1.28 7.88 8.61
CA GLY A 61 0.42 6.86 9.19
C GLY A 61 -1.01 7.08 8.73
N ALA A 62 -1.69 5.99 8.35
CA ALA A 62 -3.09 6.03 7.97
C ALA A 62 -3.87 4.92 8.67
N PHE A 63 -5.11 5.23 8.99
CA PHE A 63 -6.12 4.29 9.45
C PHE A 63 -7.30 4.34 8.51
N HIS A 64 -7.78 3.16 8.11
CA HIS A 64 -8.96 3.01 7.28
C HIS A 64 -9.89 1.96 7.90
N GLN A 65 -11.16 2.29 8.02
CA GLN A 65 -12.21 1.35 8.42
C GLN A 65 -13.33 1.40 7.39
N ASN A 66 -13.64 0.25 6.80
CA ASN A 66 -14.76 0.05 5.89
C ASN A 66 -15.80 -0.83 6.60
N ASN A 67 -16.91 -0.22 6.99
CA ASN A 67 -17.99 -0.93 7.68
C ASN A 67 -18.88 -1.60 6.64
N LEU A 68 -19.29 -2.85 6.92
CA LEU A 68 -20.21 -3.63 6.10
C LEU A 68 -19.78 -3.72 4.63
N ALA A 69 -18.48 -3.87 4.38
CA ALA A 69 -17.96 -4.04 3.03
C ALA A 69 -18.52 -5.32 2.40
N ARG A 70 -18.95 -5.22 1.14
CA ARG A 70 -19.55 -6.32 0.38
C ARG A 70 -18.55 -7.11 -0.45
N ARG A 71 -17.34 -6.60 -0.63
CA ARG A 71 -16.33 -7.24 -1.47
C ARG A 71 -15.12 -7.65 -0.66
N THR A 72 -14.47 -8.71 -1.12
CA THR A 72 -13.33 -9.33 -0.43
C THR A 72 -12.17 -8.37 -0.15
N GLN A 73 -12.01 -7.30 -0.93
CA GLN A 73 -10.97 -6.29 -0.76
C GLN A 73 -11.54 -4.89 -0.39
N GLY A 74 -12.81 -4.81 -0.03
CA GLY A 74 -13.52 -3.57 0.23
C GLY A 74 -14.13 -3.00 -1.05
N GLN A 75 -13.37 -2.20 -1.81
CA GLN A 75 -13.85 -1.61 -3.08
C GLN A 75 -13.67 -2.53 -4.30
N LEU A 76 -12.85 -3.56 -4.19
CA LEU A 76 -12.49 -4.49 -5.26
C LEU A 76 -12.66 -5.94 -4.81
N GLY A 77 -12.50 -6.86 -5.75
CA GLY A 77 -12.61 -8.28 -5.52
C GLY A 77 -14.02 -8.81 -5.76
N SER A 78 -14.23 -10.08 -5.41
CA SER A 78 -15.53 -10.76 -5.53
C SER A 78 -16.49 -10.32 -4.43
N ASP A 79 -17.78 -10.44 -4.67
CA ASP A 79 -18.80 -10.17 -3.66
C ASP A 79 -18.69 -11.21 -2.53
N LEU A 80 -18.81 -10.75 -1.28
CA LEU A 80 -18.85 -11.58 -0.09
C LEU A 80 -20.27 -12.14 0.10
N PHE A 81 -20.40 -13.37 0.54
CA PHE A 81 -21.70 -13.94 0.96
C PHE A 81 -22.28 -13.24 2.19
N GLU A 82 -21.40 -12.68 3.03
CA GLU A 82 -21.75 -11.89 4.21
C GLU A 82 -20.89 -10.63 4.26
N GLN A 83 -21.50 -9.49 4.55
CA GLN A 83 -20.78 -8.22 4.70
C GLN A 83 -19.80 -8.26 5.89
N LYS A 84 -18.60 -7.73 5.69
CA LYS A 84 -17.54 -7.69 6.72
C LYS A 84 -17.05 -6.29 6.99
N THR A 85 -16.79 -5.98 8.25
CA THR A 85 -16.11 -4.74 8.63
C THR A 85 -14.59 -4.97 8.58
N MET A 86 -13.92 -4.20 7.73
CA MET A 86 -12.47 -4.26 7.53
C MET A 86 -11.79 -3.07 8.17
N LYS A 87 -10.69 -3.31 8.88
CA LYS A 87 -9.83 -2.24 9.43
C LYS A 87 -8.43 -2.42 8.88
N SER A 88 -7.81 -1.31 8.47
CA SER A 88 -6.44 -1.30 7.97
C SER A 88 -5.63 -0.19 8.64
N VAL A 89 -4.38 -0.53 8.96
CA VAL A 89 -3.36 0.41 9.43
C VAL A 89 -2.24 0.40 8.40
N LEU A 90 -1.80 1.58 7.98
CA LEU A 90 -0.69 1.76 7.05
C LEU A 90 0.33 2.71 7.68
N LEU A 91 1.59 2.35 7.62
CA LEU A 91 2.71 3.17 8.08
C LEU A 91 3.75 3.23 6.97
N ASP A 92 4.22 4.43 6.62
CA ASP A 92 5.22 4.61 5.59
C ASP A 92 6.35 5.52 6.07
N ALA A 93 7.54 5.23 5.59
CA ALA A 93 8.71 6.09 5.73
C ALA A 93 9.39 6.23 4.38
N MET A 94 9.82 7.46 4.04
CA MET A 94 10.63 7.76 2.86
C MET A 94 11.77 8.68 3.27
N PHE A 95 12.99 8.27 2.95
CA PHE A 95 14.19 9.07 3.17
C PHE A 95 14.92 9.30 1.85
N LYS A 96 15.35 10.55 1.58
CA LYS A 96 16.15 10.89 0.41
C LYS A 96 17.30 11.80 0.76
N TYR A 97 18.47 11.50 0.16
CA TYR A 97 19.67 12.31 0.31
C TYR A 97 20.70 11.98 -0.78
N ASN A 98 21.13 12.98 -1.55
CA ASN A 98 22.24 12.93 -2.51
C ASN A 98 22.21 11.71 -3.46
N GLY A 99 21.04 11.40 -4.02
CA GLY A 99 20.81 10.29 -4.91
C GLY A 99 20.38 9.00 -4.21
N TRP A 100 20.57 8.86 -2.91
CA TRP A 100 20.02 7.74 -2.12
C TRP A 100 18.53 7.95 -1.84
N ALA A 101 17.76 6.90 -2.02
CA ALA A 101 16.37 6.84 -1.58
C ALA A 101 16.13 5.52 -0.84
N PHE A 102 15.53 5.64 0.35
CA PHE A 102 15.05 4.51 1.14
C PHE A 102 13.56 4.67 1.36
N MET A 103 12.80 3.60 1.15
CA MET A 103 11.37 3.53 1.43
C MET A 103 11.06 2.30 2.25
N SER A 104 10.12 2.44 3.15
CA SER A 104 9.57 1.32 3.93
C SER A 104 8.08 1.54 4.12
N SER A 105 7.31 0.48 3.92
CA SER A 105 5.87 0.47 4.15
C SER A 105 5.48 -0.73 5.00
N TYR A 106 4.57 -0.49 5.91
CA TYR A 106 3.88 -1.53 6.69
C TYR A 106 2.39 -1.38 6.48
N MET A 107 1.72 -2.49 6.22
CA MET A 107 0.27 -2.57 6.15
C MET A 107 -0.22 -3.73 7.01
N SER A 108 -1.30 -3.49 7.75
CA SER A 108 -2.04 -4.54 8.44
C SER A 108 -3.53 -4.39 8.13
N ARG A 109 -4.19 -5.50 7.83
CA ARG A 109 -5.64 -5.57 7.66
C ARG A 109 -6.22 -6.62 8.58
N SER A 110 -7.32 -6.28 9.24
CA SER A 110 -8.10 -7.19 10.09
C SER A 110 -9.59 -7.12 9.72
N ALA A 111 -10.27 -8.24 9.89
CA ALA A 111 -11.72 -8.36 9.86
C ALA A 111 -12.11 -9.41 10.89
N LYS A 112 -13.25 -9.23 11.56
CA LYS A 112 -13.81 -10.27 12.41
C LYS A 112 -14.39 -11.36 11.52
N ASP A 113 -14.10 -12.63 11.83
CA ASP A 113 -14.58 -13.80 11.08
C ASP A 113 -14.39 -13.61 9.56
N PRO A 114 -13.12 -13.59 9.06
CA PRO A 114 -12.82 -13.14 7.71
C PRO A 114 -13.38 -14.04 6.60
N ILE A 115 -13.80 -15.27 6.91
CA ILE A 115 -14.40 -16.20 5.96
C ILE A 115 -15.92 -15.99 5.95
N ALA A 116 -16.52 -15.95 4.77
CA ALA A 116 -17.95 -15.83 4.54
C ALA A 116 -18.43 -17.02 3.73
N PHE A 117 -19.30 -17.83 4.31
CA PHE A 117 -19.88 -19.02 3.67
C PHE A 117 -21.17 -18.66 2.93
N ASN A 118 -21.42 -19.36 1.81
CA ASN A 118 -22.69 -19.30 1.12
C ASN A 118 -23.78 -19.90 2.03
N PRO A 119 -24.86 -19.16 2.34
CA PRO A 119 -25.94 -19.68 3.19
C PRO A 119 -26.69 -20.86 2.56
N ASP A 120 -26.71 -20.96 1.22
CA ASP A 120 -27.39 -22.03 0.48
C ASP A 120 -26.48 -23.24 0.21
N ASP A 121 -25.16 -23.06 0.24
CA ASP A 121 -24.18 -24.13 0.06
C ASP A 121 -22.92 -23.86 0.88
N ILE A 122 -22.81 -24.48 2.04
CA ILE A 122 -21.68 -24.31 2.98
C ILE A 122 -20.32 -24.77 2.39
N THR A 123 -20.30 -25.46 1.27
CA THR A 123 -19.05 -25.83 0.59
C THR A 123 -18.47 -24.69 -0.22
N GLU A 124 -19.28 -23.67 -0.55
CA GLU A 124 -18.86 -22.44 -1.18
C GLU A 124 -18.54 -21.36 -0.14
N PHE A 125 -17.41 -20.74 -0.27
CA PHE A 125 -17.00 -19.64 0.60
C PHE A 125 -16.11 -18.65 -0.15
N ASN A 126 -16.03 -17.45 0.39
CA ASN A 126 -15.04 -16.46 0.04
C ASN A 126 -14.48 -15.83 1.32
N TYR A 127 -13.45 -15.02 1.22
CA TYR A 127 -12.79 -14.48 2.42
C TYR A 127 -12.17 -13.11 2.15
N VAL A 128 -12.03 -12.36 3.24
CA VAL A 128 -11.28 -11.10 3.28
C VAL A 128 -9.80 -11.44 3.50
N PRO A 129 -8.87 -11.01 2.65
CA PRO A 129 -7.45 -11.15 2.90
C PRO A 129 -7.03 -10.32 4.12
N VAL A 130 -6.83 -10.99 5.26
CA VAL A 130 -6.39 -10.40 6.53
C VAL A 130 -4.96 -10.82 6.86
N GLY A 131 -4.21 -9.94 7.51
CA GLY A 131 -2.81 -10.17 7.83
C GLY A 131 -2.00 -8.89 7.79
N SER A 132 -0.70 -9.02 7.61
CA SER A 132 0.22 -7.89 7.53
C SER A 132 1.24 -8.07 6.42
N GLY A 133 1.76 -6.96 5.91
CA GLY A 133 2.83 -6.92 4.94
C GLY A 133 3.84 -5.83 5.26
N MET A 134 5.07 -6.06 4.84
CA MET A 134 6.16 -5.09 4.89
C MET A 134 6.86 -5.03 3.55
N ASP A 135 7.25 -3.83 3.17
CA ASP A 135 8.06 -3.56 1.98
C ASP A 135 9.23 -2.66 2.37
N TYR A 136 10.41 -2.98 1.84
CA TYR A 136 11.62 -2.20 2.00
C TYR A 136 12.28 -2.03 0.65
N GLN A 137 12.57 -0.79 0.27
CA GLN A 137 13.26 -0.46 -0.96
C GLN A 137 14.41 0.48 -0.67
N LEU A 138 15.57 0.15 -1.21
CA LEU A 138 16.75 1.01 -1.23
C LEU A 138 17.19 1.21 -2.65
N SER A 139 17.43 2.46 -3.03
CA SER A 139 17.94 2.78 -4.36
C SER A 139 19.01 3.87 -4.33
N TYR A 140 19.80 3.90 -5.40
CA TYR A 140 20.76 4.96 -5.63
C TYR A 140 20.71 5.43 -7.09
N VAL A 141 20.44 6.73 -7.27
CA VAL A 141 20.44 7.39 -8.56
C VAL A 141 21.84 8.01 -8.80
N PHE A 142 22.54 7.49 -9.80
CA PHE A 142 23.85 8.03 -10.22
C PHE A 142 23.70 9.40 -10.91
N PRO A 143 24.77 10.24 -10.93
CA PRO A 143 24.76 11.50 -11.68
C PRO A 143 24.48 11.34 -13.19
N THR A 144 24.69 10.14 -13.72
CA THR A 144 24.41 9.75 -15.11
C THR A 144 22.96 9.38 -15.36
N ASN A 145 22.06 9.60 -14.39
CA ASN A 145 20.63 9.27 -14.45
C ASN A 145 20.34 7.76 -14.60
N TYR A 146 21.23 6.89 -14.17
CA TYR A 146 20.95 5.49 -13.91
C TYR A 146 20.60 5.31 -12.43
N GLU A 147 19.73 4.38 -12.13
CA GLU A 147 19.36 3.99 -10.78
C GLU A 147 19.49 2.48 -10.63
N ILE A 148 20.03 2.04 -9.50
CA ILE A 148 19.98 0.64 -9.06
C ILE A 148 19.02 0.59 -7.87
N ILE A 149 18.12 -0.41 -7.88
CA ILE A 149 17.05 -0.58 -6.90
C ILE A 149 17.10 -1.99 -6.35
N GLY A 150 17.11 -2.12 -5.04
CA GLY A 150 16.87 -3.39 -4.34
C GLY A 150 15.60 -3.29 -3.53
N ARG A 151 14.71 -4.30 -3.61
CA ARG A 151 13.48 -4.36 -2.84
C ARG A 151 13.30 -5.73 -2.18
N PHE A 152 12.80 -5.71 -0.97
CA PHE A 152 12.36 -6.88 -0.22
C PHE A 152 10.94 -6.64 0.27
N SER A 153 10.04 -7.56 -0.06
CA SER A 153 8.66 -7.56 0.45
C SER A 153 8.34 -8.86 1.16
N THR A 154 7.51 -8.78 2.18
CA THR A 154 7.00 -9.95 2.87
C THR A 154 5.55 -9.76 3.23
N GLN A 155 4.78 -10.84 3.12
CA GLN A 155 3.38 -10.90 3.48
C GLN A 155 3.14 -12.08 4.42
N LYS A 156 2.50 -11.79 5.54
CA LYS A 156 2.12 -12.77 6.56
C LYS A 156 0.60 -12.74 6.72
N MET A 157 -0.06 -13.82 6.32
CA MET A 157 -1.50 -13.98 6.47
C MET A 157 -1.87 -14.30 7.91
N HIS A 158 -3.08 -13.89 8.31
CA HIS A 158 -3.66 -14.28 9.58
C HIS A 158 -3.92 -15.80 9.60
N GLU A 159 -3.85 -16.41 10.78
CA GLU A 159 -4.02 -17.86 10.94
C GLU A 159 -5.32 -18.39 10.33
N ASP A 160 -6.42 -17.64 10.42
CA ASP A 160 -7.74 -18.02 9.90
C ASP A 160 -7.74 -18.27 8.38
N ILE A 161 -6.84 -17.60 7.62
CA ILE A 161 -6.81 -17.70 6.16
C ILE A 161 -5.47 -18.18 5.62
N GLN A 162 -4.51 -18.49 6.47
CA GLN A 162 -3.16 -18.89 6.05
C GLN A 162 -3.17 -20.20 5.24
N ALA A 163 -4.13 -21.10 5.49
CA ALA A 163 -4.32 -22.31 4.70
C ALA A 163 -4.86 -22.03 3.29
N LEU A 164 -5.58 -20.90 3.09
CA LEU A 164 -6.18 -20.49 1.83
C LEU A 164 -5.21 -19.64 1.00
N THR A 165 -4.41 -18.82 1.68
CA THR A 165 -3.41 -17.95 1.06
C THR A 165 -2.12 -18.04 1.86
N PRO A 166 -1.06 -18.67 1.33
CA PRO A 166 0.21 -18.82 2.04
C PRO A 166 0.93 -17.49 2.22
N ASN A 167 1.80 -17.44 3.21
CA ASN A 167 2.74 -16.33 3.38
C ASN A 167 3.68 -16.25 2.18
N SER A 168 4.11 -15.04 1.83
CA SER A 168 5.03 -14.82 0.71
C SER A 168 6.20 -13.94 1.09
N LYS A 169 7.31 -14.11 0.37
CA LYS A 169 8.48 -13.22 0.41
C LYS A 169 8.94 -13.02 -1.03
N GLN A 170 9.36 -11.81 -1.34
CA GLN A 170 9.87 -11.44 -2.66
C GLN A 170 11.15 -10.63 -2.51
N TYR A 171 12.09 -10.89 -3.40
CA TYR A 171 13.33 -10.12 -3.54
C TYR A 171 13.39 -9.62 -4.98
N SER A 172 13.55 -8.31 -5.15
CA SER A 172 13.65 -7.71 -6.48
C SER A 172 14.95 -6.92 -6.61
N LEU A 173 15.53 -7.00 -7.80
CA LEU A 173 16.64 -6.16 -8.22
C LEU A 173 16.28 -5.47 -9.53
N GLY A 174 16.36 -4.16 -9.56
CA GLY A 174 15.98 -3.34 -10.70
C GLY A 174 17.06 -2.35 -11.12
N VAL A 175 16.99 -1.98 -12.40
CA VAL A 175 17.79 -0.90 -12.98
C VAL A 175 16.85 0.02 -13.75
N THR A 176 16.97 1.32 -13.52
CA THR A 176 16.21 2.34 -14.24
C THR A 176 17.15 3.31 -14.93
N LYS A 177 16.86 3.68 -16.17
CA LYS A 177 17.49 4.82 -16.87
C LYS A 177 16.46 5.93 -17.00
N TYR A 178 16.74 7.06 -16.39
CA TYR A 178 15.93 8.28 -16.53
C TYR A 178 16.39 9.04 -17.77
N LEU A 179 15.52 9.21 -18.76
CA LEU A 179 15.76 9.92 -20.01
C LEU A 179 15.26 11.36 -19.90
N TRP A 180 14.12 11.57 -19.25
CA TRP A 180 13.56 12.88 -18.95
C TRP A 180 12.92 12.86 -17.56
N GLU A 181 13.75 13.02 -16.52
CA GLU A 181 13.33 12.94 -15.11
C GLU A 181 12.42 11.70 -14.87
N HIS A 182 11.28 11.89 -14.20
CA HIS A 182 10.29 10.81 -13.99
C HIS A 182 9.27 10.64 -15.13
N ALA A 183 9.22 11.62 -16.07
CA ALA A 183 8.25 11.61 -17.16
C ALA A 183 8.56 10.55 -18.22
N PHE A 184 9.85 10.27 -18.48
CA PHE A 184 10.25 9.23 -19.42
C PHE A 184 11.46 8.45 -18.90
N LYS A 185 11.24 7.17 -18.63
CA LYS A 185 12.27 6.26 -18.11
C LYS A 185 12.16 4.88 -18.75
N LEU A 186 13.28 4.18 -18.79
CA LEU A 186 13.35 2.74 -19.11
C LEU A 186 13.71 1.99 -17.84
N GLN A 187 12.97 0.94 -17.55
CA GLN A 187 13.13 0.16 -16.32
C GLN A 187 13.12 -1.32 -16.61
N GLY A 188 14.02 -2.07 -15.98
CA GLY A 188 14.04 -3.53 -15.94
C GLY A 188 14.15 -4.00 -14.50
N GLU A 189 13.41 -5.06 -14.15
CA GLU A 189 13.41 -5.67 -12.82
C GLU A 189 13.38 -7.18 -12.92
N VAL A 190 14.08 -7.86 -12.03
CA VAL A 190 14.00 -9.31 -11.81
C VAL A 190 13.52 -9.54 -10.39
N THR A 191 12.52 -10.39 -10.23
CA THR A 191 11.92 -10.75 -8.94
C THR A 191 11.98 -12.26 -8.72
N LEU A 192 12.34 -12.65 -7.49
CA LEU A 192 12.43 -14.02 -6.99
C LEU A 192 11.48 -14.21 -5.82
#